data_626b4597c76f19cd9d40400cdd62425f
#
_entry.id   626b4597c76f19cd9d40400cdd62425f
#
_cell.length_a   1.000
_cell.length_b   1.000
_cell.length_c   1.000
_cell.angle_alpha   90.00
_cell.angle_beta   90.00
_cell.angle_gamma   90.00
#
_symmetry.space_group_name_H-M   'P 1'
#
loop_
_entity.id
_entity.type
_entity.pdbx_description
1 polymer ?
#
loop_
_entity_poly.entity_id
_entity_poly.type
_entity_poly.pdbx_seq_one_letter_code
_entity_poly.pdbx_strand_id
1 'polypeptide(L)'
;MKDLTLTDGKDMKTREMEGRGAEHITLVFALYEEDFGLDVTYVREIVRVPPFITRVPNSPDYIRGVINLRGSIVPVFDMELKIGMMQKDLTDEARIVVVSWNEILFGIIVDSVREVCTIYDNQIETAANLNTSMDKKYLLGVAKHEDGRLIVLLDLASLFDIDQILEEEA
;
A
#
# COMPACT_ATOMS: atom_id res chain seq x y z
N MET A 1 42.27 -23.75 9.49
CA MET A 1 41.94 -23.03 10.72
C MET A 1 41.56 -21.55 10.45
N LYS A 2 42.18 -20.89 9.51
CA LYS A 2 41.80 -19.52 9.14
C LYS A 2 40.40 -19.44 8.48
N ASP A 3 39.97 -20.51 7.84
CA ASP A 3 38.69 -20.56 7.12
C ASP A 3 37.48 -20.67 8.06
N LEU A 4 37.64 -21.19 9.27
CA LEU A 4 36.58 -21.32 10.26
C LEU A 4 36.13 -19.95 10.82
N THR A 5 37.05 -18.99 10.93
CA THR A 5 36.74 -17.66 11.45
C THR A 5 36.00 -16.78 10.43
N LEU A 6 36.29 -16.95 9.13
CA LEU A 6 35.59 -16.29 8.03
C LEU A 6 34.24 -16.89 7.76
N THR A 7 34.09 -18.20 7.98
CA THR A 7 32.83 -18.92 7.80
C THR A 7 31.83 -18.55 8.90
N ASP A 8 32.30 -18.39 10.14
CA ASP A 8 31.45 -18.00 11.26
C ASP A 8 30.79 -16.62 11.08
N GLY A 9 31.53 -15.67 10.51
CA GLY A 9 30.98 -14.34 10.22
C GLY A 9 29.90 -14.33 9.14
N LYS A 10 30.05 -15.17 8.12
CA LYS A 10 29.04 -15.37 7.10
C LYS A 10 27.82 -16.12 7.65
N ASP A 11 28.06 -17.14 8.47
CA ASP A 11 26.99 -17.92 9.06
C ASP A 11 26.13 -17.09 10.03
N MET A 12 26.72 -16.19 10.78
CA MET A 12 25.98 -15.28 11.65
C MET A 12 25.08 -14.31 10.86
N LYS A 13 25.60 -13.69 9.81
CA LYS A 13 24.79 -12.82 8.93
C LYS A 13 23.69 -13.58 8.23
N THR A 14 24.00 -14.78 7.75
CA THR A 14 23.02 -15.65 7.11
C THR A 14 21.92 -16.07 8.09
N ARG A 15 22.27 -16.40 9.34
CA ARG A 15 21.32 -16.74 10.41
C ARG A 15 20.46 -15.55 10.81
N GLU A 16 21.03 -14.35 10.88
CA GLU A 16 20.26 -13.14 11.14
C GLU A 16 19.28 -12.86 10.02
N MET A 17 19.70 -13.04 8.75
CA MET A 17 18.81 -12.90 7.59
C MET A 17 17.72 -13.98 7.56
N GLU A 18 18.06 -15.23 7.87
CA GLU A 18 17.09 -16.33 7.96
C GLU A 18 16.09 -16.11 9.09
N GLY A 19 16.52 -15.53 10.22
CA GLY A 19 15.65 -15.21 11.34
C GLY A 19 14.67 -14.08 11.09
N ARG A 20 14.88 -13.27 10.07
CA ARG A 20 14.00 -12.16 9.69
C ARG A 20 12.79 -12.60 8.86
N GLY A 21 12.86 -13.77 8.21
CA GLY A 21 11.85 -14.26 7.29
C GLY A 21 11.98 -13.63 5.91
N ALA A 22 10.90 -13.67 5.13
CA ALA A 22 10.89 -13.13 3.79
C ALA A 22 11.03 -11.61 3.77
N GLU A 23 11.64 -11.10 2.70
CA GLU A 23 11.75 -9.67 2.45
C GLU A 23 10.52 -9.18 1.67
N HIS A 24 10.00 -8.04 2.09
CA HIS A 24 8.89 -7.35 1.43
C HIS A 24 9.35 -5.97 1.02
N ILE A 25 9.58 -5.77 -0.28
CA ILE A 25 9.90 -4.45 -0.80
C ILE A 25 8.60 -3.65 -0.84
N THR A 26 8.55 -2.58 -0.10
CA THR A 26 7.31 -1.87 0.23
C THR A 26 7.39 -0.42 -0.18
N LEU A 27 6.37 0.03 -0.94
CA LEU A 27 6.16 1.44 -1.20
C LEU A 27 5.45 2.07 0.00
N VAL A 28 6.07 3.06 0.61
CA VAL A 28 5.52 3.79 1.76
C VAL A 28 4.95 5.12 1.30
N PHE A 29 3.71 5.36 1.66
CA PHE A 29 3.00 6.60 1.34
C PHE A 29 2.23 7.10 2.56
N ALA A 30 1.84 8.35 2.54
CA ALA A 30 1.14 8.98 3.66
C ALA A 30 -0.34 9.12 3.38
N LEU A 31 -1.15 8.84 4.41
CA LEU A 31 -2.55 9.22 4.51
C LEU A 31 -2.71 9.86 5.89
N TYR A 32 -3.15 11.14 5.94
CA TYR A 32 -3.26 11.89 7.20
C TYR A 32 -1.98 11.85 8.03
N GLU A 33 -0.83 12.01 7.39
CA GLU A 33 0.51 12.00 7.99
C GLU A 33 0.95 10.65 8.58
N GLU A 34 0.10 9.64 8.52
CA GLU A 34 0.46 8.28 8.92
C GLU A 34 1.03 7.49 7.75
N ASP A 35 1.98 6.59 8.04
CA ASP A 35 2.65 5.79 7.03
C ASP A 35 1.90 4.50 6.75
N PHE A 36 1.61 4.31 5.47
CA PHE A 36 0.99 3.10 4.93
C PHE A 36 1.91 2.46 3.91
N GLY A 37 1.78 1.17 3.71
CA GLY A 37 2.64 0.45 2.80
C GLY A 37 1.87 -0.50 1.88
N LEU A 38 2.38 -0.61 0.65
CA LEU A 38 1.96 -1.58 -0.36
C LEU A 38 3.16 -2.35 -0.87
N ASP A 39 2.97 -3.63 -1.14
CA ASP A 39 3.98 -4.43 -1.82
C ASP A 39 4.26 -3.83 -3.21
N VAL A 40 5.52 -3.51 -3.47
CA VAL A 40 5.95 -2.84 -4.69
C VAL A 40 5.71 -3.69 -5.94
N THR A 41 5.56 -5.01 -5.80
CA THR A 41 5.29 -5.90 -6.94
C THR A 41 3.96 -5.57 -7.61
N TYR A 42 3.02 -4.98 -6.90
CA TYR A 42 1.73 -4.56 -7.46
C TYR A 42 1.74 -3.16 -8.04
N VAL A 43 2.76 -2.36 -7.74
CA VAL A 43 2.84 -0.96 -8.19
C VAL A 43 3.34 -0.92 -9.63
N ARG A 44 2.60 -0.25 -10.52
CA ARG A 44 2.98 -0.07 -11.92
C ARG A 44 3.66 1.26 -12.15
N GLU A 45 3.07 2.34 -11.63
CA GLU A 45 3.67 3.67 -11.70
C GLU A 45 3.04 4.60 -10.68
N ILE A 46 3.67 5.75 -10.49
CA ILE A 46 3.18 6.81 -9.62
C ILE A 46 3.05 8.05 -10.50
N VAL A 47 1.85 8.64 -10.54
CA VAL A 47 1.57 9.81 -11.36
C VAL A 47 1.03 10.95 -10.50
N ARG A 48 1.16 12.16 -10.99
CA ARG A 48 0.51 13.32 -10.37
C ARG A 48 -0.99 13.22 -10.53
N VAL A 49 -1.72 13.77 -9.57
CA VAL A 49 -3.18 13.86 -9.70
C VAL A 49 -3.48 14.85 -10.81
N PRO A 50 -4.20 14.43 -11.88
CA PRO A 50 -4.55 15.35 -12.95
C PRO A 50 -5.56 16.40 -12.46
N PRO A 51 -5.66 17.56 -13.14
CA PRO A 51 -6.62 18.60 -12.76
C PRO A 51 -8.07 18.12 -12.78
N PHE A 52 -8.37 17.18 -13.65
CA PHE A 52 -9.72 16.65 -13.81
C PHE A 52 -9.72 15.14 -13.77
N ILE A 53 -10.57 14.59 -12.92
CA ILE A 53 -10.89 13.16 -12.83
C ILE A 53 -12.35 13.05 -13.27
N THR A 54 -12.61 12.24 -14.28
CA THR A 54 -13.97 12.08 -14.82
C THR A 54 -14.79 11.23 -13.84
N ARG A 55 -15.84 11.81 -13.29
CA ARG A 55 -16.70 11.10 -12.35
C ARG A 55 -17.57 10.07 -13.08
N VAL A 56 -17.76 8.93 -12.43
CA VAL A 56 -18.66 7.89 -12.90
C VAL A 56 -19.97 8.02 -12.12
N PRO A 57 -21.12 8.27 -12.80
CA PRO A 57 -22.39 8.38 -12.11
C PRO A 57 -22.76 7.10 -11.36
N ASN A 58 -23.36 7.24 -10.19
CA ASN A 58 -23.84 6.13 -9.36
C ASN A 58 -22.75 5.17 -8.87
N SER A 59 -21.48 5.60 -8.89
CA SER A 59 -20.39 4.85 -8.28
C SER A 59 -20.33 5.10 -6.76
N PRO A 60 -19.74 4.18 -5.98
CA PRO A 60 -19.48 4.42 -4.56
C PRO A 60 -18.65 5.69 -4.31
N ASP A 61 -18.83 6.30 -3.14
CA ASP A 61 -18.15 7.56 -2.79
C ASP A 61 -16.62 7.46 -2.83
N TYR A 62 -16.08 6.29 -2.52
CA TYR A 62 -14.62 6.08 -2.55
C TYR A 62 -14.05 5.99 -3.96
N ILE A 63 -14.88 5.90 -4.99
CA ILE A 63 -14.42 5.99 -6.39
C ILE A 63 -14.52 7.45 -6.80
N ARG A 64 -13.36 8.11 -6.93
CA ARG A 64 -13.28 9.50 -7.37
C ARG A 64 -13.70 9.68 -8.82
N GLY A 65 -13.48 8.66 -9.62
CA GLY A 65 -13.78 8.66 -11.05
C GLY A 65 -12.78 7.81 -11.80
N VAL A 66 -12.54 8.16 -13.06
CA VAL A 66 -11.60 7.47 -13.94
C VAL A 66 -10.65 8.47 -14.58
N ILE A 67 -9.45 8.01 -14.89
CA ILE A 67 -8.45 8.74 -15.66
C ILE A 67 -8.07 7.93 -16.90
N ASN A 68 -7.60 8.63 -17.92
CA ASN A 68 -7.01 8.00 -19.08
C ASN A 68 -5.49 7.94 -18.89
N LEU A 69 -4.96 6.75 -18.81
CA LEU A 69 -3.53 6.51 -18.67
C LEU A 69 -3.04 5.77 -19.90
N ARG A 70 -2.44 6.52 -20.84
CA ARG A 70 -1.88 5.96 -22.09
C ARG A 70 -2.86 5.09 -22.87
N GLY A 71 -4.12 5.53 -22.95
CA GLY A 71 -5.17 4.81 -23.65
C GLY A 71 -5.96 3.81 -22.81
N SER A 72 -5.54 3.57 -21.56
CA SER A 72 -6.28 2.72 -20.64
C SER A 72 -7.13 3.57 -19.69
N ILE A 73 -8.38 3.14 -19.49
CA ILE A 73 -9.26 3.77 -18.50
C ILE A 73 -8.97 3.13 -17.16
N VAL A 74 -8.55 3.95 -16.20
CA VAL A 74 -8.15 3.48 -14.87
C VAL A 74 -9.07 4.10 -13.82
N PRO A 75 -9.84 3.28 -13.07
CA PRO A 75 -10.63 3.80 -11.95
C PRO A 75 -9.70 4.27 -10.83
N VAL A 76 -10.07 5.38 -10.20
CA VAL A 76 -9.28 6.04 -9.17
C VAL A 76 -10.04 6.01 -7.86
N PHE A 77 -9.43 5.38 -6.86
CA PHE A 77 -9.98 5.24 -5.52
C PHE A 77 -9.44 6.32 -4.59
N ASP A 78 -10.33 6.92 -3.81
CA ASP A 78 -9.94 7.70 -2.66
C ASP A 78 -9.65 6.73 -1.52
N MET A 79 -8.38 6.53 -1.22
CA MET A 79 -7.97 5.55 -0.23
C MET A 79 -8.49 5.90 1.16
N GLU A 80 -8.50 7.18 1.51
CA GLU A 80 -8.96 7.63 2.82
C GLU A 80 -10.44 7.26 3.03
N LEU A 81 -11.29 7.51 2.04
CA LEU A 81 -12.68 7.13 2.11
C LEU A 81 -12.86 5.60 2.14
N LYS A 82 -12.07 4.88 1.35
CA LYS A 82 -12.18 3.42 1.28
C LYS A 82 -11.90 2.75 2.62
N ILE A 83 -10.92 3.24 3.36
CA ILE A 83 -10.55 2.67 4.66
C ILE A 83 -11.31 3.30 5.85
N GLY A 84 -12.28 4.17 5.59
CA GLY A 84 -13.15 4.73 6.62
C GLY A 84 -12.69 6.04 7.22
N MET A 85 -11.72 6.72 6.61
CA MET A 85 -11.29 8.06 7.00
C MET A 85 -12.13 9.11 6.30
N MET A 86 -12.06 10.35 6.76
CA MET A 86 -12.77 11.47 6.13
C MET A 86 -12.02 11.97 4.90
N GLN A 87 -12.77 12.34 3.86
CA GLN A 87 -12.21 13.00 2.69
C GLN A 87 -11.68 14.38 3.07
N LYS A 88 -10.55 14.77 2.46
CA LYS A 88 -9.97 16.10 2.61
C LYS A 88 -9.49 16.63 1.26
N ASP A 89 -9.16 17.92 1.21
CA ASP A 89 -8.60 18.53 0.01
C ASP A 89 -7.20 17.99 -0.28
N LEU A 90 -6.91 17.77 -1.55
CA LEU A 90 -5.61 17.31 -2.01
C LEU A 90 -4.63 18.48 -2.09
N THR A 91 -3.39 18.22 -1.71
CA THR A 91 -2.28 19.17 -1.87
C THR A 91 -1.47 18.85 -3.13
N ASP A 92 -0.49 19.69 -3.44
CA ASP A 92 0.40 19.46 -4.58
C ASP A 92 1.29 18.22 -4.41
N GLU A 93 1.40 17.72 -3.19
CA GLU A 93 2.16 16.50 -2.90
C GLU A 93 1.38 15.22 -3.20
N ALA A 94 0.07 15.31 -3.38
CA ALA A 94 -0.78 14.16 -3.66
C ALA A 94 -0.35 13.45 -4.94
N ARG A 95 -0.50 12.13 -4.92
CA ARG A 95 -0.14 11.28 -6.07
C ARG A 95 -1.21 10.21 -6.26
N ILE A 96 -1.27 9.68 -7.47
CA ILE A 96 -2.00 8.46 -7.76
C ILE A 96 -0.98 7.35 -7.90
N VAL A 97 -1.08 6.35 -7.04
CA VAL A 97 -0.31 5.12 -7.15
C VAL A 97 -1.12 4.16 -8.01
N VAL A 98 -0.61 3.84 -9.21
CA VAL A 98 -1.28 2.92 -10.11
C VAL A 98 -0.83 1.51 -9.79
N VAL A 99 -1.78 0.67 -9.43
CA VAL A 99 -1.54 -0.72 -9.06
C VAL A 99 -2.22 -1.67 -10.03
N SER A 100 -1.68 -2.87 -10.16
CA SER A 100 -2.27 -3.95 -10.94
C SER A 100 -2.66 -5.09 -10.00
N TRP A 101 -3.91 -5.47 -10.03
CA TRP A 101 -4.45 -6.59 -9.28
C TRP A 101 -5.30 -7.46 -10.21
N ASN A 102 -4.96 -8.73 -10.33
CA ASN A 102 -5.64 -9.65 -11.26
C ASN A 102 -5.74 -9.09 -12.69
N GLU A 103 -4.64 -8.50 -13.18
CA GLU A 103 -4.51 -7.90 -14.51
C GLU A 103 -5.37 -6.64 -14.74
N ILE A 104 -6.03 -6.15 -13.70
CA ILE A 104 -6.81 -4.92 -13.75
C ILE A 104 -6.00 -3.79 -13.11
N LEU A 105 -6.00 -2.62 -13.77
CA LEU A 105 -5.34 -1.43 -13.24
C LEU A 105 -6.29 -0.61 -12.39
N PHE A 106 -5.80 -0.18 -11.24
CA PHE A 106 -6.50 0.72 -10.33
C PHE A 106 -5.56 1.85 -9.92
N GLY A 107 -6.10 3.04 -9.74
CA GLY A 107 -5.37 4.16 -9.16
C GLY A 107 -5.78 4.36 -7.71
N ILE A 108 -4.83 4.64 -6.86
CA ILE A 108 -5.05 4.95 -5.45
C ILE A 108 -4.55 6.36 -5.19
N ILE A 109 -5.41 7.26 -4.75
CA ILE A 109 -4.99 8.62 -4.35
C ILE A 109 -4.41 8.55 -2.95
N VAL A 110 -3.19 9.06 -2.81
CA VAL A 110 -2.49 9.18 -1.54
C VAL A 110 -2.05 10.62 -1.31
N ASP A 111 -1.84 11.01 -0.06
CA ASP A 111 -1.46 12.38 0.28
C ASP A 111 -0.05 12.73 -0.18
N SER A 112 0.84 11.79 -0.06
CA SER A 112 2.22 11.89 -0.58
C SER A 112 2.85 10.51 -0.65
N VAL A 113 3.86 10.38 -1.50
CA VAL A 113 4.70 9.17 -1.54
C VAL A 113 5.98 9.49 -0.77
N ARG A 114 6.37 8.61 0.14
CA ARG A 114 7.54 8.84 1.00
C ARG A 114 8.78 8.14 0.48
N GLU A 115 8.75 6.81 0.38
CA GLU A 115 9.93 6.03 0.02
C GLU A 115 9.58 4.60 -0.35
N VAL A 116 10.57 3.87 -0.82
CA VAL A 116 10.54 2.41 -0.93
C VAL A 116 11.52 1.86 0.10
N CYS A 117 11.06 0.92 0.92
CA CYS A 117 11.91 0.31 1.94
C CYS A 117 11.68 -1.20 2.00
N THR A 118 12.61 -1.91 2.63
CA THR A 118 12.52 -3.35 2.85
C THR A 118 11.94 -3.62 4.24
N ILE A 119 10.90 -4.44 4.30
CA ILE A 119 10.29 -4.90 5.54
C ILE A 119 10.42 -6.42 5.57
N TYR A 120 10.81 -6.96 6.73
CA TYR A 120 10.97 -8.41 6.93
C TYR A 120 9.78 -8.97 7.71
N ASP A 121 9.48 -10.26 7.51
CA ASP A 121 8.37 -10.94 8.17
C ASP A 121 8.37 -10.74 9.70
N ASN A 122 9.55 -10.78 10.33
CA ASN A 122 9.65 -10.64 11.78
C ASN A 122 9.34 -9.22 12.29
N GLN A 123 9.23 -8.26 11.40
CA GLN A 123 8.87 -6.88 11.73
C GLN A 123 7.35 -6.64 11.64
N ILE A 124 6.59 -7.62 11.16
CA ILE A 124 5.16 -7.47 10.90
C ILE A 124 4.35 -8.09 12.03
N GLU A 125 3.51 -7.28 12.67
CA GLU A 125 2.53 -7.72 13.65
C GLU A 125 1.14 -7.78 13.01
N THR A 126 0.29 -8.68 13.48
CA THR A 126 -1.07 -8.83 12.94
C THR A 126 -1.92 -7.61 13.28
N ALA A 127 -2.84 -7.27 12.39
CA ALA A 127 -3.77 -6.16 12.57
C ALA A 127 -4.76 -6.39 13.73
N ALA A 128 -4.92 -7.63 14.18
CA ALA A 128 -5.88 -7.97 15.24
C ALA A 128 -5.61 -7.24 16.56
N ASN A 129 -4.35 -6.91 16.83
CA ASN A 129 -3.93 -6.21 18.07
C ASN A 129 -3.88 -4.69 17.89
N LEU A 130 -4.20 -4.18 16.69
CA LEU A 130 -4.14 -2.76 16.41
C LEU A 130 -5.40 -2.05 16.90
N ASN A 131 -5.22 -1.06 17.76
CA ASN A 131 -6.33 -0.21 18.20
C ASN A 131 -6.51 0.94 17.19
N THR A 132 -7.43 0.76 16.24
CA THR A 132 -7.68 1.71 15.17
C THR A 132 -9.16 1.79 14.86
N SER A 133 -9.59 2.95 14.37
CA SER A 133 -10.93 3.15 13.82
C SER A 133 -11.08 2.63 12.39
N MET A 134 -9.95 2.29 11.74
CA MET A 134 -9.96 1.71 10.39
C MET A 134 -10.53 0.30 10.40
N ASP A 135 -11.17 -0.08 9.30
CA ASP A 135 -11.65 -1.44 9.12
C ASP A 135 -10.46 -2.39 8.94
N LYS A 136 -10.27 -3.28 9.90
CA LYS A 136 -9.13 -4.21 9.93
C LYS A 136 -9.09 -5.18 8.76
N LYS A 137 -10.22 -5.39 8.06
CA LYS A 137 -10.26 -6.26 6.88
C LYS A 137 -9.35 -5.77 5.74
N TYR A 138 -9.03 -4.47 5.70
CA TYR A 138 -8.16 -3.90 4.69
C TYR A 138 -6.68 -3.94 5.05
N LEU A 139 -6.34 -4.47 6.22
CA LEU A 139 -4.99 -4.44 6.77
C LEU A 139 -4.36 -5.83 6.79
N LEU A 140 -3.15 -5.97 6.27
CA LEU A 140 -2.31 -7.16 6.44
C LEU A 140 -1.69 -7.20 7.82
N GLY A 141 -1.30 -6.05 8.33
CA GLY A 141 -0.63 -5.93 9.61
C GLY A 141 0.03 -4.57 9.77
N VAL A 142 0.85 -4.46 10.80
CA VAL A 142 1.64 -3.26 11.06
C VAL A 142 3.11 -3.65 11.12
N ALA A 143 3.92 -3.01 10.30
CA ALA A 143 5.35 -3.20 10.30
C ALA A 143 6.02 -2.18 11.22
N LYS A 144 6.94 -2.65 12.03
CA LYS A 144 7.84 -1.80 12.81
C LYS A 144 9.17 -1.71 12.07
N HIS A 145 9.40 -0.58 11.41
CA HIS A 145 10.63 -0.33 10.67
C HIS A 145 11.82 -0.17 11.62
N GLU A 146 13.03 -0.41 11.10
CA GLU A 146 14.27 -0.33 11.90
C GLU A 146 14.47 1.02 12.57
N ASP A 147 13.98 2.10 11.95
CA ASP A 147 14.04 3.46 12.51
C ASP A 147 12.97 3.75 13.56
N GLY A 148 12.12 2.79 13.89
CA GLY A 148 11.06 2.91 14.89
C GLY A 148 9.73 3.38 14.35
N ARG A 149 9.62 3.72 13.06
CA ARG A 149 8.34 4.08 12.44
C ARG A 149 7.43 2.87 12.35
N LEU A 150 6.13 3.12 12.50
CA LEU A 150 5.10 2.12 12.25
C LEU A 150 4.51 2.35 10.86
N ILE A 151 4.42 1.28 10.07
CA ILE A 151 3.88 1.31 8.71
C ILE A 151 2.70 0.35 8.65
N VAL A 152 1.52 0.88 8.34
CA VAL A 152 0.30 0.07 8.22
C VAL A 152 0.27 -0.56 6.83
N LEU A 153 0.34 -1.88 6.77
CA LEU A 153 0.37 -2.62 5.52
C LEU A 153 -1.04 -2.90 5.02
N LEU A 154 -1.32 -2.50 3.78
CA LEU A 154 -2.63 -2.65 3.16
C LEU A 154 -2.75 -3.98 2.41
N ASP A 155 -3.92 -4.59 2.50
CA ASP A 155 -4.29 -5.79 1.78
C ASP A 155 -5.04 -5.42 0.50
N LEU A 156 -4.36 -5.51 -0.65
CA LEU A 156 -4.97 -5.17 -1.94
C LEU A 156 -6.13 -6.10 -2.29
N ALA A 157 -6.05 -7.37 -1.92
CA ALA A 157 -7.14 -8.30 -2.19
C ALA A 157 -8.44 -7.86 -1.54
N SER A 158 -8.36 -7.37 -0.31
CA SER A 158 -9.54 -6.86 0.41
C SER A 158 -9.99 -5.49 -0.08
N LEU A 159 -9.04 -4.63 -0.47
CA LEU A 159 -9.34 -3.29 -1.00
C LEU A 159 -10.05 -3.37 -2.35
N PHE A 160 -9.62 -4.28 -3.22
CA PHE A 160 -10.12 -4.42 -4.58
C PHE A 160 -10.86 -5.73 -4.77
N ASP A 161 -11.80 -6.02 -3.87
CA ASP A 161 -12.73 -7.12 -4.05
C ASP A 161 -13.69 -6.73 -5.18
N ILE A 162 -13.40 -7.23 -6.37
CA ILE A 162 -14.14 -6.90 -7.60
C ILE A 162 -15.61 -7.31 -7.46
N ASP A 163 -15.89 -8.44 -6.86
CA ASP A 163 -17.26 -8.91 -6.68
C ASP A 163 -18.05 -7.95 -5.78
N GLN A 164 -17.44 -7.48 -4.70
CA GLN A 164 -18.04 -6.50 -3.81
C GLN A 164 -18.26 -5.16 -4.50
N ILE A 165 -17.28 -4.70 -5.29
CA ILE A 165 -17.38 -3.45 -6.04
C ILE A 165 -18.51 -3.51 -7.07
N LEU A 166 -18.64 -4.64 -7.77
CA LEU A 166 -19.71 -4.87 -8.74
C LEU A 166 -21.09 -4.92 -8.07
N GLU A 167 -21.21 -5.50 -6.89
CA GLU A 167 -22.44 -5.50 -6.10
C GLU A 167 -22.83 -4.08 -5.67
N GLU A 168 -21.87 -3.25 -5.27
CA GLU A 168 -22.12 -1.85 -4.88
C GLU A 168 -22.50 -0.98 -6.08
N GLU A 169 -22.05 -1.30 -7.29
CA GLU A 169 -22.43 -0.59 -8.52
C GLU A 169 -23.80 -1.00 -9.05
N ALA A 170 -24.27 -2.15 -8.69
CA ALA A 170 -25.59 -2.65 -9.10
C ALA A 170 -26.70 -2.04 -8.23
#